data_2dfad641cd1201190f94d3151003da2d
#
_entry.id   2dfad641cd1201190f94d3151003da2d
#
_cell.length_a   1.000
_cell.length_b   1.000
_cell.length_c   1.000
_cell.angle_alpha   90.00
_cell.angle_beta   90.00
_cell.angle_gamma   90.00
#
_symmetry.space_group_name_H-M   'P 1'
#
loop_
_entity.id
_entity.type
_entity.pdbx_description
1 polymer ?
#
loop_
_entity_poly.entity_id
_entity_poly.type
_entity_poly.pdbx_seq_one_letter_code
_entity_poly.pdbx_strand_id
1 'polypeptide(L)'
;MEGMDRFAPHPARDAAGASMTAVEAGDREGWLGLFAPDALVQDPIGPSMFDPDGDGHRGAEAIAAFYDTVIASGRVQFAIRESYAGGHECANVGTITTTLGDGSRAIVEGVYTYRIDDEGRILALRAYWEPDQLRLETPTG
;
A
#
# COMPACT_ATOMS: atom_id res chain seq x y z
N MET A 1 13.02 -0.89 -7.84
CA MET A 1 12.16 -1.19 -6.67
C MET A 1 12.85 -2.18 -5.77
N GLU A 2 12.84 -1.89 -4.51
CA GLU A 2 13.48 -2.71 -3.50
C GLU A 2 12.61 -3.91 -3.20
N GLY A 3 12.64 -4.89 -4.07
CA GLY A 3 12.13 -5.83 -3.41
C GLY A 3 11.27 -6.94 -3.85
N MET A 4 10.24 -6.74 -4.48
CA MET A 4 9.29 -7.84 -4.64
C MET A 4 9.76 -8.89 -5.64
N ASP A 5 10.53 -8.49 -6.64
CA ASP A 5 10.99 -9.38 -7.69
C ASP A 5 12.11 -10.34 -7.24
N ARG A 6 12.73 -10.11 -6.09
CA ARG A 6 13.72 -11.04 -5.53
C ARG A 6 13.08 -12.22 -4.81
N PHE A 7 11.77 -12.17 -4.57
CA PHE A 7 11.06 -13.27 -3.92
C PHE A 7 10.48 -14.21 -4.98
N ALA A 8 10.17 -15.43 -4.57
CA ALA A 8 9.64 -16.43 -5.49
C ALA A 8 8.29 -15.98 -6.08
N PRO A 9 8.02 -16.29 -7.34
CA PRO A 9 6.72 -15.97 -7.94
C PRO A 9 5.56 -16.64 -7.21
N HIS A 10 4.48 -15.88 -7.01
CA HIS A 10 3.24 -16.37 -6.43
C HIS A 10 2.14 -15.39 -6.83
N PRO A 11 0.94 -15.83 -7.22
CA PRO A 11 -0.09 -14.90 -7.71
C PRO A 11 -0.40 -13.75 -6.76
N ALA A 12 -0.49 -14.01 -5.46
CA ALA A 12 -0.76 -12.95 -4.49
C ALA A 12 0.45 -12.01 -4.35
N ARG A 13 1.66 -12.54 -4.36
CA ARG A 13 2.86 -11.71 -4.29
C ARG A 13 3.04 -10.89 -5.56
N ASP A 14 2.69 -11.46 -6.71
CA ASP A 14 2.77 -10.73 -7.98
C ASP A 14 1.81 -9.54 -7.98
N ALA A 15 0.61 -9.70 -7.42
CA ALA A 15 -0.36 -8.61 -7.29
C ALA A 15 0.18 -7.53 -6.34
N ALA A 16 0.79 -7.91 -5.23
CA ALA A 16 1.40 -6.96 -4.31
C ALA A 16 2.52 -6.18 -5.00
N GLY A 17 3.36 -6.86 -5.76
CA GLY A 17 4.44 -6.22 -6.51
C GLY A 17 3.93 -5.25 -7.56
N ALA A 18 2.88 -5.62 -8.28
CA ALA A 18 2.26 -4.74 -9.26
C ALA A 18 1.70 -3.47 -8.60
N SER A 19 1.06 -3.64 -7.43
CA SER A 19 0.54 -2.51 -6.66
C SER A 19 1.66 -1.56 -6.25
N MET A 20 2.71 -2.08 -5.67
CA MET A 20 3.84 -1.26 -5.20
C MET A 20 4.54 -0.55 -6.36
N THR A 21 4.72 -1.25 -7.49
CA THR A 21 5.34 -0.67 -8.68
C THR A 21 4.51 0.50 -9.23
N ALA A 22 3.18 0.32 -9.30
CA ALA A 22 2.30 1.38 -9.80
C ALA A 22 2.33 2.60 -8.87
N VAL A 23 2.34 2.38 -7.55
CA VAL A 23 2.41 3.48 -6.58
C VAL A 23 3.74 4.24 -6.72
N GLU A 24 4.85 3.51 -6.81
CA GLU A 24 6.17 4.15 -6.95
C GLU A 24 6.29 4.93 -8.25
N ALA A 25 5.62 4.48 -9.30
CA ALA A 25 5.62 5.15 -10.59
C ALA A 25 4.64 6.32 -10.67
N GLY A 26 3.78 6.49 -9.68
CA GLY A 26 2.71 7.49 -9.74
C GLY A 26 1.65 7.15 -10.77
N ASP A 27 1.48 5.87 -11.08
CA ASP A 27 0.55 5.38 -12.10
C ASP A 27 -0.82 5.14 -11.50
N ARG A 28 -1.60 6.20 -11.38
CA ARG A 28 -2.93 6.15 -10.76
C ARG A 28 -3.85 5.14 -11.44
N GLU A 29 -3.97 5.24 -12.76
CA GLU A 29 -4.88 4.38 -13.50
C GLU A 29 -4.43 2.92 -13.47
N GLY A 30 -3.13 2.67 -13.55
CA GLY A 30 -2.58 1.32 -13.43
C GLY A 30 -2.86 0.73 -12.05
N TRP A 31 -2.72 1.53 -11.00
CA TRP A 31 -2.99 1.06 -9.64
C TRP A 31 -4.49 0.73 -9.44
N LEU A 32 -5.36 1.66 -9.84
CA LEU A 32 -6.80 1.45 -9.70
C LEU A 32 -7.30 0.23 -10.47
N GLY A 33 -6.69 -0.04 -11.61
CA GLY A 33 -7.06 -1.19 -12.44
C GLY A 33 -6.72 -2.55 -11.85
N LEU A 34 -5.92 -2.59 -10.78
CA LEU A 34 -5.55 -3.86 -10.14
C LEU A 34 -6.62 -4.40 -9.19
N PHE A 35 -7.60 -3.58 -8.82
CA PHE A 35 -8.57 -3.92 -7.78
C PHE A 35 -9.86 -4.49 -8.36
N ALA A 36 -10.44 -5.46 -7.64
CA ALA A 36 -11.78 -5.94 -7.91
C ALA A 36 -12.80 -4.83 -7.63
N PRO A 37 -13.99 -4.86 -8.24
CA PRO A 37 -14.95 -3.75 -8.11
C PRO A 37 -15.39 -3.41 -6.69
N ASP A 38 -15.43 -4.41 -5.79
CA ASP A 38 -15.84 -4.23 -4.41
C ASP A 38 -14.69 -4.37 -3.42
N ALA A 39 -13.47 -4.13 -3.87
CA ALA A 39 -12.28 -4.27 -3.06
C ALA A 39 -12.27 -3.33 -1.85
N LEU A 40 -11.49 -3.72 -0.84
CA LEU A 40 -11.31 -2.95 0.39
C LEU A 40 -9.86 -2.54 0.55
N VAL A 41 -9.63 -1.27 0.86
CA VAL A 41 -8.30 -0.76 1.25
C VAL A 41 -8.37 -0.25 2.68
N GLN A 42 -7.50 -0.77 3.54
CA GLN A 42 -7.33 -0.29 4.92
C GLN A 42 -5.84 -0.03 5.14
N ASP A 43 -5.47 1.23 5.26
CA ASP A 43 -4.06 1.62 5.33
C ASP A 43 -3.91 2.87 6.21
N PRO A 44 -3.77 2.69 7.51
CA PRO A 44 -3.74 1.43 8.27
C PRO A 44 -5.13 0.89 8.60
N ILE A 45 -5.16 -0.34 9.10
CA ILE A 45 -6.39 -0.92 9.63
C ILE A 45 -6.80 -0.14 10.89
N GLY A 46 -8.10 0.15 11.00
CA GLY A 46 -8.65 0.86 12.15
C GLY A 46 -8.68 2.37 11.96
N PRO A 47 -9.17 3.09 12.98
CA PRO A 47 -9.27 4.55 12.88
C PRO A 47 -7.90 5.22 12.74
N SER A 48 -7.82 6.21 11.87
CA SER A 48 -6.60 6.98 11.64
C SER A 48 -6.94 8.34 11.05
N MET A 49 -5.91 9.17 10.83
CA MET A 49 -6.09 10.45 10.16
C MET A 49 -6.64 10.30 8.74
N PHE A 50 -6.47 9.13 8.12
CA PHE A 50 -6.95 8.88 6.76
C PHE A 50 -8.33 8.21 6.73
N ASP A 51 -8.80 7.73 7.86
CA ASP A 51 -10.03 6.95 7.96
C ASP A 51 -10.56 7.06 9.40
N PRO A 52 -11.19 8.20 9.74
CA PRO A 52 -11.55 8.48 11.12
C PRO A 52 -12.45 7.43 11.77
N ASP A 53 -13.33 6.81 11.00
CA ASP A 53 -14.25 5.78 11.52
C ASP A 53 -13.63 4.39 11.54
N GLY A 54 -12.53 4.19 10.81
CA GLY A 54 -11.87 2.89 10.75
C GLY A 54 -12.57 1.84 9.90
N ASP A 55 -13.49 2.26 9.04
CA ASP A 55 -14.29 1.32 8.22
C ASP A 55 -13.58 0.87 6.96
N GLY A 56 -12.51 1.54 6.58
CA GLY A 56 -11.79 1.27 5.34
C GLY A 56 -12.41 1.99 4.15
N HIS A 57 -11.75 1.81 3.00
CA HIS A 57 -12.16 2.42 1.73
C HIS A 57 -12.65 1.29 0.82
N ARG A 58 -13.95 1.20 0.61
CA ARG A 58 -14.55 0.11 -0.16
C ARG A 58 -15.08 0.60 -1.48
N GLY A 59 -14.69 -0.11 -2.55
CA GLY A 59 -15.19 0.15 -3.89
C GLY A 59 -14.36 1.16 -4.65
N ALA A 60 -14.60 1.25 -5.95
CA ALA A 60 -13.76 2.03 -6.87
C ALA A 60 -13.68 3.50 -6.50
N GLU A 61 -14.81 4.13 -6.16
CA GLU A 61 -14.81 5.56 -5.83
C GLU A 61 -14.03 5.86 -4.56
N ALA A 62 -14.24 5.06 -3.51
CA ALA A 62 -13.55 5.26 -2.24
C ALA A 62 -12.05 5.01 -2.37
N ILE A 63 -11.67 3.99 -3.14
CA ILE A 63 -10.24 3.69 -3.36
C ILE A 63 -9.58 4.78 -4.20
N ALA A 64 -10.28 5.32 -5.21
CA ALA A 64 -9.76 6.44 -5.99
C ALA A 64 -9.56 7.68 -5.11
N ALA A 65 -10.51 7.97 -4.22
CA ALA A 65 -10.39 9.09 -3.29
C ALA A 65 -9.20 8.89 -2.34
N PHE A 66 -9.00 7.68 -1.86
CA PHE A 66 -7.84 7.34 -1.03
C PHE A 66 -6.53 7.61 -1.78
N TYR A 67 -6.44 7.18 -3.04
CA TYR A 67 -5.25 7.46 -3.84
C TYR A 67 -5.00 8.95 -3.94
N ASP A 68 -6.03 9.73 -4.27
CA ASP A 68 -5.89 11.16 -4.52
C ASP A 68 -5.53 11.95 -3.27
N THR A 69 -6.02 11.53 -2.09
CA THR A 69 -5.77 12.27 -0.85
C THR A 69 -4.55 11.77 -0.08
N VAL A 70 -4.21 10.50 -0.18
CA VAL A 70 -3.13 9.90 0.61
C VAL A 70 -1.91 9.59 -0.25
N ILE A 71 -2.07 8.73 -1.24
CA ILE A 71 -0.92 8.26 -2.04
C ILE A 71 -0.33 9.40 -2.87
N ALA A 72 -1.17 10.19 -3.50
CA ALA A 72 -0.73 11.27 -4.38
C ALA A 72 -0.14 12.47 -3.63
N SER A 73 -0.15 12.45 -2.29
CA SER A 73 0.39 13.56 -1.49
C SER A 73 1.91 13.68 -1.56
N GLY A 74 2.60 12.66 -2.05
CA GLY A 74 4.03 12.68 -2.14
C GLY A 74 4.56 11.56 -3.02
N ARG A 75 5.87 11.36 -2.98
CA ARG A 75 6.54 10.26 -3.68
C ARG A 75 6.72 9.10 -2.72
N VAL A 76 6.19 7.94 -3.09
CA VAL A 76 6.20 6.76 -2.23
C VAL A 76 7.28 5.80 -2.68
N GLN A 77 8.01 5.23 -1.72
CA GLN A 77 9.00 4.19 -1.95
C GLN A 77 8.80 3.07 -0.94
N PHE A 78 8.95 1.85 -1.40
CA PHE A 78 8.81 0.66 -0.57
C PHE A 78 10.17 -0.02 -0.40
N ALA A 79 10.45 -0.46 0.82
CA ALA A 79 11.62 -1.31 1.10
C ALA A 79 11.10 -2.55 1.81
N ILE A 80 10.88 -3.61 1.05
CA ILE A 80 10.30 -4.85 1.57
C ILE A 80 11.42 -5.81 1.95
N ARG A 81 11.45 -6.21 3.23
CA ARG A 81 12.47 -7.08 3.77
C ARG A 81 12.07 -8.55 3.74
N GLU A 82 10.78 -8.84 3.94
CA GLU A 82 10.27 -10.19 3.99
C GLU A 82 8.93 -10.27 3.28
N SER A 83 8.64 -11.41 2.68
CA SER A 83 7.36 -11.64 2.01
C SER A 83 6.99 -13.10 2.16
N TYR A 84 5.76 -13.34 2.58
CA TYR A 84 5.22 -14.68 2.81
C TYR A 84 3.90 -14.78 2.07
N ALA A 85 3.71 -15.86 1.31
CA ALA A 85 2.49 -16.05 0.52
C ALA A 85 1.88 -17.42 0.81
N GLY A 86 0.56 -17.49 0.77
CA GLY A 86 -0.18 -18.73 0.93
C GLY A 86 -1.58 -18.59 0.37
N GLY A 87 -2.01 -19.58 -0.41
CA GLY A 87 -3.35 -19.52 -1.01
C GLY A 87 -3.52 -18.30 -1.89
N HIS A 88 -4.52 -17.48 -1.58
CA HIS A 88 -4.82 -16.25 -2.31
C HIS A 88 -4.31 -15.01 -1.58
N GLU A 89 -3.36 -15.14 -0.66
CA GLU A 89 -2.93 -14.03 0.17
C GLU A 89 -1.41 -13.96 0.29
N CYS A 90 -0.92 -12.76 0.56
CA CYS A 90 0.48 -12.58 0.95
C CYS A 90 0.60 -11.48 1.99
N ALA A 91 1.68 -11.58 2.79
CA ALA A 91 2.02 -10.61 3.81
C ALA A 91 3.45 -10.15 3.58
N ASN A 92 3.65 -8.85 3.54
CA ASN A 92 4.93 -8.24 3.19
C ASN A 92 5.38 -7.33 4.32
N VAL A 93 6.58 -7.54 4.80
CA VAL A 93 7.12 -6.79 5.92
C VAL A 93 8.13 -5.77 5.40
N GLY A 94 7.95 -4.52 5.78
CA GLY A 94 8.89 -3.51 5.32
C GLY A 94 8.52 -2.09 5.70
N THR A 95 9.20 -1.17 5.03
CA THR A 95 9.11 0.26 5.28
C THR A 95 8.50 0.96 4.08
N ILE A 96 7.57 1.87 4.33
CA ILE A 96 7.07 2.80 3.32
C ILE A 96 7.57 4.19 3.65
N THR A 97 8.22 4.82 2.70
CA THR A 97 8.70 6.20 2.84
C THR A 97 7.97 7.07 1.84
N THR A 98 7.30 8.11 2.33
CA THR A 98 6.63 9.09 1.49
C THR A 98 7.38 10.41 1.61
N THR A 99 7.93 10.89 0.50
CA THR A 99 8.63 12.18 0.45
C THR A 99 7.64 13.25 0.01
N LEU A 100 7.45 14.24 0.88
CA LEU A 100 6.50 15.32 0.66
C LEU A 100 7.14 16.46 -0.14
N GLY A 101 6.29 17.42 -0.59
CA GLY A 101 6.75 18.49 -1.46
C GLY A 101 7.83 19.39 -0.87
N ASP A 102 7.89 19.51 0.47
CA ASP A 102 8.92 20.30 1.16
C ASP A 102 10.19 19.52 1.44
N GLY A 103 10.26 18.26 0.99
CA GLY A 103 11.42 17.39 1.24
C GLY A 103 11.35 16.61 2.54
N SER A 104 10.36 16.86 3.39
CA SER A 104 10.17 16.03 4.58
C SER A 104 9.71 14.64 4.19
N ARG A 105 9.92 13.66 5.07
CA ARG A 105 9.59 12.27 4.80
C ARG A 105 8.72 11.71 5.91
N ALA A 106 7.65 11.04 5.51
CA ALA A 106 6.81 10.27 6.43
C ALA A 106 7.20 8.80 6.26
N ILE A 107 7.58 8.15 7.36
CA ILE A 107 8.12 6.80 7.34
C ILE A 107 7.27 5.91 8.23
N VAL A 108 6.75 4.83 7.67
CA VAL A 108 6.00 3.84 8.43
C VAL A 108 6.63 2.46 8.23
N GLU A 109 6.63 1.68 9.30
CA GLU A 109 7.07 0.29 9.25
C GLU A 109 5.90 -0.60 9.64
N GLY A 110 5.73 -1.69 8.93
CA GLY A 110 4.62 -2.57 9.22
C GLY A 110 4.54 -3.77 8.32
N VAL A 111 3.35 -4.33 8.27
CA VAL A 111 3.03 -5.50 7.46
C VAL A 111 1.89 -5.12 6.52
N TYR A 112 2.09 -5.38 5.24
CA TYR A 112 1.17 -4.99 4.18
C TYR A 112 0.65 -6.25 3.52
N THR A 113 -0.66 -6.53 3.68
CA THR A 113 -1.25 -7.78 3.23
C THR A 113 -2.17 -7.54 2.03
N TYR A 114 -2.17 -8.53 1.14
CA TYR A 114 -2.98 -8.51 -0.07
C TYR A 114 -3.74 -9.81 -0.18
N ARG A 115 -5.02 -9.73 -0.53
CA ARG A 115 -5.83 -10.90 -0.87
C ARG A 115 -6.33 -10.71 -2.28
N ILE A 116 -6.29 -11.78 -3.09
CA ILE A 116 -6.71 -11.73 -4.50
C ILE A 116 -7.82 -12.71 -4.78
N ASP A 117 -8.55 -12.47 -5.87
CA ASP A 117 -9.53 -13.42 -6.39
C ASP A 117 -8.85 -14.42 -7.34
N ASP A 118 -9.64 -15.30 -7.93
CA ASP A 118 -9.12 -16.33 -8.84
C ASP A 118 -8.51 -15.77 -10.13
N GLU A 119 -8.83 -14.52 -10.45
CA GLU A 119 -8.30 -13.84 -11.64
C GLU A 119 -7.10 -12.96 -11.34
N GLY A 120 -6.64 -12.95 -10.08
CA GLY A 120 -5.49 -12.16 -9.66
C GLY A 120 -5.82 -10.71 -9.33
N ARG A 121 -7.10 -10.32 -9.30
CA ARG A 121 -7.49 -8.97 -8.90
C ARG A 121 -7.45 -8.83 -7.39
N ILE A 122 -7.07 -7.66 -6.91
CA ILE A 122 -6.95 -7.42 -5.48
C ILE A 122 -8.34 -7.24 -4.87
N LEU A 123 -8.66 -8.10 -3.89
CA LEU A 123 -9.89 -8.01 -3.12
C LEU A 123 -9.71 -7.18 -1.86
N ALA A 124 -8.51 -7.21 -1.28
CA ALA A 124 -8.23 -6.46 -0.07
C ALA A 124 -6.74 -6.12 0.01
N LEU A 125 -6.47 -4.86 0.31
CA LEU A 125 -5.15 -4.38 0.68
C LEU A 125 -5.29 -3.88 2.11
N ARG A 126 -4.63 -4.53 3.06
CA ARG A 126 -4.76 -4.18 4.47
C ARG A 126 -3.37 -4.03 5.08
N ALA A 127 -3.12 -2.87 5.65
CA ALA A 127 -1.81 -2.53 6.18
C ALA A 127 -1.87 -2.46 7.71
N TYR A 128 -0.90 -3.09 8.33
CA TYR A 128 -0.74 -3.13 9.78
C TYR A 128 0.42 -2.22 10.15
N TRP A 129 0.13 -0.96 10.43
CA TRP A 129 1.09 -0.05 11.03
C TRP A 129 0.35 0.87 12.00
N GLU A 130 1.06 1.32 13.01
CA GLU A 130 0.44 2.09 14.09
C GLU A 130 0.66 3.57 13.84
N PRO A 131 -0.41 4.38 13.78
CA PRO A 131 -0.27 5.83 13.53
C PRO A 131 0.67 6.52 14.49
N ASP A 132 0.71 6.08 15.76
CA ASP A 132 1.60 6.67 16.76
C ASP A 132 3.08 6.37 16.49
N GLN A 133 3.37 5.39 15.65
CA GLN A 133 4.73 5.01 15.30
C GLN A 133 5.22 5.62 13.98
N LEU A 134 4.37 6.36 13.29
CA LEU A 134 4.76 7.07 12.09
C LEU A 134 5.85 8.10 12.46
N ARG A 135 6.96 8.06 11.71
CA ARG A 135 8.05 9.02 11.92
C ARG A 135 8.01 10.09 10.86
N LEU A 136 8.23 11.33 11.28
CA LEU A 136 8.42 12.44 10.36
C LEU A 136 9.87 12.89 10.44
N GLU A 137 10.55 12.95 9.30
CA GLU A 137 11.90 13.47 9.18
C GLU A 137 11.85 14.76 8.39
N THR A 138 12.37 15.84 8.98
CA THR A 138 12.44 17.12 8.30
C THR A 138 13.64 17.15 7.35
N PRO A 139 13.56 17.99 6.30
CA PRO A 139 14.70 18.11 5.39
C PRO A 139 15.93 18.62 6.16
N THR A 140 17.10 18.01 5.87
CA THR A 140 18.36 18.55 6.36
C THR A 140 18.76 19.71 5.49
N GLY A 141 18.74 20.86 6.07
CA GLY A 141 18.97 22.07 5.44
C GLY A 141 20.13 22.62 4.96
#